data_1dfce6039c71cc3038b7ccf0e3bd34eb
#
_entry.id   1dfce6039c71cc3038b7ccf0e3bd34eb
#
_cell.length_a   1.000
_cell.length_b   1.000
_cell.length_c   1.000
_cell.angle_alpha   90.00
_cell.angle_beta   90.00
_cell.angle_gamma   90.00
#
_symmetry.space_group_name_H-M   'P 1'
#
loop_
_entity.id
_entity.type
_entity.pdbx_description
1 polymer ?
#
loop_
_entity_poly.entity_id
_entity_poly.type
_entity_poly.pdbx_seq_one_letter_code
_entity_poly.pdbx_strand_id
1 'polypeptide(L)'
;MRQLSFSIVLRQAATGTLAAAALLAGTAAQAGSIEAAEFKSATLQRSWTYNVYLPTGYDAQSRLRYPVMYLLHGNDGQRNDWPVKGNLLRTVDQLIQNGEIPPAIIVMPDAGTTWYVDLKEPMETAFFQDLVPHVEKKYRTLTSRDGRVIGGLSMGGYGALRYVLKYPEKFQAAALLS
;
A
#
# COMPACT_ATOMS: atom_id res chain seq x y z
N MET A 1 83.75 30.20 37.48
CA MET A 1 82.87 29.04 37.49
C MET A 1 81.49 29.49 36.96
N ARG A 2 81.15 29.11 35.74
CA ARG A 2 79.93 29.55 35.05
C ARG A 2 78.82 28.47 35.24
N GLN A 3 77.72 28.83 35.84
CA GLN A 3 76.54 27.99 35.88
C GLN A 3 75.78 28.17 34.61
N LEU A 4 75.47 27.04 33.91
CA LEU A 4 74.61 26.98 32.75
C LEU A 4 73.21 26.59 33.23
N SER A 5 72.31 27.54 33.12
CA SER A 5 70.86 27.28 33.32
C SER A 5 70.23 26.70 32.04
N PHE A 6 69.72 25.48 32.16
CA PHE A 6 68.92 24.87 31.09
C PHE A 6 67.45 25.17 31.30
N SER A 7 66.87 26.02 30.46
CA SER A 7 65.43 26.26 30.43
C SER A 7 64.80 25.24 29.52
N ILE A 8 64.00 24.34 30.11
CA ILE A 8 63.16 23.40 29.35
C ILE A 8 61.84 24.11 28.99
N VAL A 9 61.62 24.35 27.71
CA VAL A 9 60.38 24.86 27.19
C VAL A 9 59.41 23.67 26.94
N LEU A 10 58.43 23.49 27.81
CA LEU A 10 57.30 22.54 27.56
C LEU A 10 56.37 23.13 26.48
N ARG A 11 56.37 22.53 25.31
CA ARG A 11 55.34 22.74 24.34
C ARG A 11 54.14 21.87 24.71
N GLN A 12 53.05 22.49 25.17
CA GLN A 12 51.74 21.83 25.31
C GLN A 12 51.17 21.63 23.90
N ALA A 13 51.06 20.37 23.49
CA ALA A 13 50.26 19.98 22.33
C ALA A 13 48.79 19.93 22.73
N ALA A 14 48.03 20.90 22.28
CA ALA A 14 46.58 20.88 22.41
C ALA A 14 46.01 19.82 21.44
N THR A 15 45.66 18.66 21.96
CA THR A 15 44.88 17.65 21.24
C THR A 15 43.42 18.09 21.22
N GLY A 16 43.05 18.77 20.17
CA GLY A 16 41.65 19.08 19.89
C GLY A 16 40.88 17.80 19.48
N THR A 17 40.08 17.30 20.40
CA THR A 17 39.15 16.21 20.12
C THR A 17 38.00 16.80 19.29
N LEU A 18 37.98 16.60 17.96
CA LEU A 18 36.83 16.85 17.13
C LEU A 18 35.79 15.78 17.47
N ALA A 19 34.80 16.15 18.28
CA ALA A 19 33.56 15.38 18.42
C ALA A 19 32.75 15.50 17.12
N ALA A 20 32.84 14.49 16.27
CA ALA A 20 31.96 14.35 15.12
C ALA A 20 30.55 14.05 15.67
N ALA A 21 29.71 15.06 15.77
CA ALA A 21 28.30 14.90 15.98
C ALA A 21 27.71 14.26 14.70
N ALA A 22 27.56 12.93 14.70
CA ALA A 22 26.78 12.24 13.68
C ALA A 22 25.31 12.71 13.84
N LEU A 23 24.88 13.64 13.01
CA LEU A 23 23.45 13.90 12.79
C LEU A 23 22.84 12.61 12.25
N LEU A 24 22.23 11.83 13.13
CA LEU A 24 21.23 10.85 12.73
C LEU A 24 20.05 11.64 12.14
N ALA A 25 20.14 11.94 10.84
CA ALA A 25 18.97 12.34 10.08
C ALA A 25 18.04 11.12 10.10
N GLY A 26 17.15 11.07 11.11
CA GLY A 26 16.04 10.17 11.12
C GLY A 26 15.23 10.50 9.86
N THR A 27 15.34 9.67 8.83
CA THR A 27 14.40 9.71 7.72
C THR A 27 13.04 9.47 8.35
N ALA A 28 12.23 10.54 8.46
CA ALA A 28 10.84 10.39 8.83
C ALA A 28 10.28 9.32 7.89
N ALA A 29 9.85 8.20 8.45
CA ALA A 29 9.25 7.13 7.67
C ALA A 29 8.08 7.78 6.94
N GLN A 30 8.21 7.88 5.62
CA GLN A 30 7.18 8.51 4.80
C GLN A 30 5.93 7.65 4.91
N ALA A 31 4.82 8.23 5.36
CA ALA A 31 3.54 7.55 5.45
C ALA A 31 3.16 6.92 4.10
N GLY A 32 2.31 5.90 4.13
CA GLY A 32 1.72 5.38 2.91
C GLY A 32 0.94 6.47 2.16
N SER A 33 0.59 6.21 0.93
CA SER A 33 -0.18 7.15 0.10
C SER A 33 -1.44 6.51 -0.46
N ILE A 34 -2.46 7.33 -0.72
CA ILE A 34 -3.63 6.93 -1.51
C ILE A 34 -3.64 7.76 -2.79
N GLU A 35 -3.64 7.05 -3.91
CA GLU A 35 -3.64 7.66 -5.24
C GLU A 35 -4.94 7.32 -5.98
N ALA A 36 -5.51 8.31 -6.66
CA ALA A 36 -6.59 8.09 -7.62
C ALA A 36 -6.00 7.63 -8.95
N ALA A 37 -6.59 6.60 -9.52
CA ALA A 37 -6.15 6.03 -10.78
C ALA A 37 -7.35 5.67 -11.67
N GLU A 38 -7.09 5.57 -12.97
CA GLU A 38 -8.05 5.11 -13.97
C GLU A 38 -7.36 4.32 -15.07
N PHE A 39 -8.12 3.51 -15.75
CA PHE A 39 -7.71 2.83 -16.98
C PHE A 39 -8.93 2.56 -17.87
N LYS A 40 -8.68 2.32 -19.15
CA LYS A 40 -9.74 1.91 -20.08
C LYS A 40 -10.04 0.43 -19.91
N SER A 41 -11.23 0.10 -19.42
CA SER A 41 -11.72 -1.27 -19.37
C SER A 41 -12.28 -1.65 -20.73
N ALA A 42 -11.75 -2.70 -21.32
CA ALA A 42 -12.24 -3.23 -22.58
C ALA A 42 -13.62 -3.88 -22.41
N THR A 43 -13.83 -4.57 -21.28
CA THR A 43 -15.08 -5.24 -20.95
C THR A 43 -16.22 -4.23 -20.70
N LEU A 44 -15.94 -3.15 -19.92
CA LEU A 44 -16.95 -2.12 -19.64
C LEU A 44 -17.07 -1.07 -20.75
N GLN A 45 -16.17 -1.05 -21.73
CA GLN A 45 -16.10 -0.07 -22.83
C GLN A 45 -16.07 1.40 -22.35
N ARG A 46 -15.51 1.62 -21.15
CA ARG A 46 -15.35 2.95 -20.54
C ARG A 46 -14.11 3.04 -19.67
N SER A 47 -13.74 4.25 -19.27
CA SER A 47 -12.77 4.44 -18.20
C SER A 47 -13.33 3.88 -16.89
N TRP A 48 -12.47 3.13 -16.18
CA TRP A 48 -12.79 2.58 -14.87
C TRP A 48 -11.84 3.17 -13.83
N THR A 49 -12.41 3.81 -12.83
CA THR A 49 -11.68 4.50 -11.78
C THR A 49 -11.54 3.63 -10.54
N TYR A 50 -10.43 3.79 -9.85
CA TYR A 50 -10.17 3.16 -8.57
C TYR A 50 -9.22 4.04 -7.73
N ASN A 51 -9.19 3.83 -6.42
CA ASN A 51 -8.11 4.32 -5.58
C ASN A 51 -7.17 3.18 -5.24
N VAL A 52 -5.90 3.51 -5.05
CA VAL A 52 -4.88 2.56 -4.60
C VAL A 52 -4.14 3.12 -3.40
N TYR A 53 -4.06 2.34 -2.34
CA TYR A 53 -3.13 2.60 -1.24
C TYR A 53 -1.81 1.90 -1.53
N LEU A 54 -0.72 2.65 -1.41
CA LEU A 54 0.65 2.17 -1.51
C LEU A 54 1.33 2.30 -0.14
N PRO A 55 1.96 1.24 0.38
CA PRO A 55 2.52 1.25 1.72
C PRO A 55 3.75 2.15 1.82
N THR A 56 4.07 2.55 3.04
CA THR A 56 5.32 3.26 3.38
C THR A 56 6.51 2.58 2.71
N GLY A 57 7.37 3.39 2.08
CA GLY A 57 8.56 2.90 1.38
C GLY A 57 8.27 2.21 0.05
N TYR A 58 7.03 2.26 -0.46
CA TYR A 58 6.77 1.84 -1.83
C TYR A 58 7.56 2.71 -2.79
N ASP A 59 8.48 2.10 -3.50
CA ASP A 59 9.30 2.72 -4.53
C ASP A 59 9.10 1.97 -5.84
N ALA A 60 8.75 2.70 -6.90
CA ALA A 60 8.54 2.13 -8.22
C ALA A 60 9.80 1.42 -8.78
N GLN A 61 10.98 1.74 -8.28
CA GLN A 61 12.24 1.11 -8.67
C GLN A 61 12.64 -0.08 -7.79
N SER A 62 12.00 -0.28 -6.64
CA SER A 62 12.28 -1.41 -5.74
C SER A 62 11.89 -2.73 -6.42
N ARG A 63 12.57 -3.81 -6.02
CA ARG A 63 12.26 -5.18 -6.47
C ARG A 63 11.24 -5.89 -5.58
N LEU A 64 10.85 -5.28 -4.46
CA LEU A 64 9.86 -5.88 -3.56
C LEU A 64 8.50 -5.98 -4.25
N ARG A 65 7.82 -7.09 -4.03
CA ARG A 65 6.43 -7.30 -4.43
C ARG A 65 5.58 -7.44 -3.18
N TYR A 66 4.37 -6.93 -3.26
CA TYR A 66 3.46 -6.80 -2.13
C TYR A 66 2.21 -7.66 -2.34
N PRO A 67 1.64 -8.24 -1.29
CA PRO A 67 0.29 -8.76 -1.37
C PRO A 67 -0.68 -7.64 -1.74
N VAL A 68 -1.78 -7.99 -2.40
CA VAL A 68 -2.82 -7.05 -2.81
C VAL A 68 -4.15 -7.41 -2.17
N MET A 69 -4.81 -6.41 -1.59
CA MET A 69 -6.18 -6.50 -1.12
C MET A 69 -7.09 -5.72 -2.07
N TYR A 70 -8.12 -6.37 -2.60
CA TYR A 70 -9.21 -5.69 -3.28
C TYR A 70 -10.30 -5.40 -2.25
N LEU A 71 -10.63 -4.11 -2.05
CA LEU A 71 -11.54 -3.66 -1.00
C LEU A 71 -12.76 -2.98 -1.64
N LEU A 72 -13.89 -3.69 -1.59
CA LEU A 72 -15.11 -3.38 -2.30
C LEU A 72 -16.04 -2.51 -1.45
N HIS A 73 -16.59 -1.42 -2.04
CA HIS A 73 -17.53 -0.53 -1.35
C HIS A 73 -18.95 -1.10 -1.31
N GLY A 74 -19.80 -0.54 -0.43
CA GLY A 74 -21.21 -0.88 -0.32
C GLY A 74 -22.08 -0.26 -1.43
N ASN A 75 -23.39 -0.57 -1.41
CA ASN A 75 -24.34 0.03 -2.34
C ASN A 75 -24.38 1.55 -2.18
N ASP A 76 -24.56 2.27 -3.27
CA ASP A 76 -24.49 3.74 -3.33
C ASP A 76 -23.16 4.35 -2.85
N GLY A 77 -22.15 3.50 -2.65
CA GLY A 77 -20.80 3.91 -2.32
C GLY A 77 -19.94 4.17 -3.55
N GLN A 78 -18.67 4.46 -3.29
CA GLN A 78 -17.67 4.75 -4.31
C GLN A 78 -16.25 4.45 -3.80
N ARG A 79 -15.27 4.51 -4.69
CA ARG A 79 -13.86 4.28 -4.37
C ARG A 79 -13.32 5.09 -3.17
N ASN A 80 -13.94 6.26 -2.86
CA ASN A 80 -13.53 7.13 -1.77
C ASN A 80 -14.08 6.73 -0.40
N ASP A 81 -15.00 5.78 -0.31
CA ASP A 81 -15.65 5.45 0.95
C ASP A 81 -14.66 4.89 1.97
N TRP A 82 -13.81 3.98 1.58
CA TRP A 82 -12.78 3.42 2.45
C TRP A 82 -11.75 4.46 2.91
N PRO A 83 -11.18 5.30 2.01
CA PRO A 83 -10.31 6.40 2.41
C PRO A 83 -10.96 7.38 3.39
N VAL A 84 -12.18 7.82 3.10
CA VAL A 84 -12.82 8.94 3.84
C VAL A 84 -13.59 8.43 5.05
N LYS A 85 -14.55 7.51 4.84
CA LYS A 85 -15.42 7.00 5.92
C LYS A 85 -14.69 5.97 6.80
N GLY A 86 -13.81 5.16 6.19
CA GLY A 86 -13.03 4.11 6.87
C GLY A 86 -11.70 4.61 7.43
N ASN A 87 -11.31 5.86 7.21
CA ASN A 87 -9.99 6.39 7.62
C ASN A 87 -8.82 5.46 7.26
N LEU A 88 -8.92 4.84 6.06
CA LEU A 88 -8.08 3.71 5.64
C LEU A 88 -6.59 4.01 5.75
N LEU A 89 -6.13 5.16 5.28
CA LEU A 89 -4.71 5.52 5.27
C LEU A 89 -4.10 5.39 6.67
N ARG A 90 -4.68 6.07 7.64
CA ARG A 90 -4.19 6.07 9.03
C ARG A 90 -4.26 4.68 9.64
N THR A 91 -5.37 3.98 9.45
CA THR A 91 -5.58 2.65 10.02
C THR A 91 -4.55 1.66 9.50
N VAL A 92 -4.36 1.61 8.18
CA VAL A 92 -3.41 0.67 7.56
C VAL A 92 -1.97 0.99 7.93
N ASP A 93 -1.58 2.28 7.90
CA ASP A 93 -0.24 2.69 8.30
C ASP A 93 0.06 2.29 9.74
N GLN A 94 -0.89 2.47 10.67
CA GLN A 94 -0.73 2.06 12.06
C GLN A 94 -0.57 0.54 12.20
N LEU A 95 -1.41 -0.25 11.54
CA LEU A 95 -1.31 -1.71 11.57
C LEU A 95 0.02 -2.23 11.00
N ILE A 96 0.51 -1.61 9.92
CA ILE A 96 1.82 -1.96 9.35
C ILE A 96 2.95 -1.57 10.30
N GLN A 97 2.92 -0.35 10.87
CA GLN A 97 3.93 0.15 11.80
C GLN A 97 4.01 -0.69 13.08
N ASN A 98 2.86 -1.18 13.57
CA ASN A 98 2.78 -2.06 14.73
C ASN A 98 3.21 -3.51 14.42
N GLY A 99 3.45 -3.85 13.14
CA GLY A 99 3.74 -5.22 12.73
C GLY A 99 2.54 -6.17 12.77
N GLU A 100 1.33 -5.64 12.87
CA GLU A 100 0.09 -6.44 12.92
C GLU A 100 -0.28 -7.00 11.55
N ILE A 101 0.06 -6.27 10.47
CA ILE A 101 -0.07 -6.74 9.09
C ILE A 101 1.21 -6.44 8.31
N PRO A 102 1.56 -7.26 7.30
CA PRO A 102 2.65 -6.93 6.40
C PRO A 102 2.28 -5.73 5.51
N PRO A 103 3.28 -4.98 4.98
CA PRO A 103 3.03 -3.99 3.94
C PRO A 103 2.28 -4.60 2.76
N ALA A 104 1.19 -3.96 2.34
CA ALA A 104 0.30 -4.45 1.28
C ALA A 104 -0.18 -3.29 0.39
N ILE A 105 -0.54 -3.61 -0.84
CA ILE A 105 -1.25 -2.72 -1.75
C ILE A 105 -2.75 -2.93 -1.53
N ILE A 106 -3.54 -1.84 -1.46
CA ILE A 106 -5.00 -1.96 -1.35
C ILE A 106 -5.64 -1.24 -2.53
N VAL A 107 -6.48 -1.97 -3.28
CA VAL A 107 -7.16 -1.47 -4.47
C VAL A 107 -8.65 -1.33 -4.17
N MET A 108 -9.19 -0.14 -4.36
CA MET A 108 -10.58 0.22 -4.08
C MET A 108 -11.26 0.66 -5.38
N PRO A 109 -11.86 -0.28 -6.13
CA PRO A 109 -12.53 0.03 -7.40
C PRO A 109 -13.86 0.73 -7.17
N ASP A 110 -14.26 1.53 -8.16
CA ASP A 110 -15.60 2.11 -8.24
C ASP A 110 -16.51 1.18 -9.03
N ALA A 111 -17.55 0.67 -8.40
CA ALA A 111 -18.46 -0.29 -9.02
C ALA A 111 -19.93 0.17 -9.06
N GLY A 112 -20.21 1.42 -8.62
CA GLY A 112 -21.57 1.93 -8.57
C GLY A 112 -22.52 1.01 -7.79
N THR A 113 -23.64 0.65 -8.38
CA THR A 113 -24.68 -0.21 -7.77
C THR A 113 -24.78 -1.58 -8.47
N THR A 114 -23.67 -2.10 -8.99
CA THR A 114 -23.67 -3.31 -9.83
C THR A 114 -23.72 -4.62 -9.04
N TRP A 115 -23.63 -4.56 -7.72
CA TRP A 115 -23.52 -5.76 -6.86
C TRP A 115 -22.34 -6.66 -7.20
N TYR A 116 -21.38 -6.13 -7.97
CA TYR A 116 -20.20 -6.87 -8.42
C TYR A 116 -20.55 -8.13 -9.24
N VAL A 117 -21.66 -8.08 -9.98
CA VAL A 117 -22.16 -9.18 -10.83
C VAL A 117 -22.38 -8.70 -12.27
N ASP A 118 -22.40 -9.64 -13.19
CA ASP A 118 -22.71 -9.39 -14.60
C ASP A 118 -24.24 -9.33 -14.80
N LEU A 119 -24.79 -8.11 -14.69
CA LEU A 119 -26.19 -7.83 -14.96
C LEU A 119 -26.32 -6.76 -16.05
N LYS A 120 -26.49 -5.48 -15.63
CA LYS A 120 -26.57 -4.34 -16.57
C LYS A 120 -25.22 -4.04 -17.20
N GLU A 121 -24.15 -4.17 -16.43
CA GLU A 121 -22.77 -4.07 -16.86
C GLU A 121 -22.06 -5.38 -16.51
N PRO A 122 -21.09 -5.84 -17.30
CA PRO A 122 -20.33 -7.06 -17.02
C PRO A 122 -19.24 -6.81 -15.96
N MET A 123 -19.64 -6.42 -14.75
CA MET A 123 -18.75 -5.95 -13.70
C MET A 123 -17.87 -7.07 -13.13
N GLU A 124 -18.43 -8.26 -12.92
CA GLU A 124 -17.65 -9.43 -12.48
C GLU A 124 -16.60 -9.81 -13.52
N THR A 125 -17.02 -9.90 -14.78
CA THR A 125 -16.12 -10.18 -15.91
C THR A 125 -15.03 -9.12 -16.00
N ALA A 126 -15.36 -7.84 -15.92
CA ALA A 126 -14.39 -6.75 -15.95
C ALA A 126 -13.41 -6.79 -14.77
N PHE A 127 -13.88 -7.17 -13.58
CA PHE A 127 -13.02 -7.31 -12.42
C PHE A 127 -11.89 -8.30 -12.68
N PHE A 128 -12.19 -9.47 -13.22
CA PHE A 128 -11.19 -10.51 -13.44
C PHE A 128 -10.40 -10.37 -14.75
N GLN A 129 -11.01 -9.86 -15.80
CA GLN A 129 -10.36 -9.75 -17.10
C GLN A 129 -9.61 -8.43 -17.31
N ASP A 130 -10.06 -7.35 -16.65
CA ASP A 130 -9.46 -6.03 -16.86
C ASP A 130 -8.77 -5.50 -15.60
N LEU A 131 -9.46 -5.40 -14.44
CA LEU A 131 -8.92 -4.74 -13.25
C LEU A 131 -7.74 -5.52 -12.64
N VAL A 132 -7.91 -6.81 -12.38
CA VAL A 132 -6.85 -7.63 -11.76
C VAL A 132 -5.59 -7.63 -12.62
N PRO A 133 -5.65 -7.94 -13.93
CA PRO A 133 -4.45 -7.88 -14.78
C PRO A 133 -3.85 -6.48 -14.91
N HIS A 134 -4.68 -5.42 -14.94
CA HIS A 134 -4.20 -4.05 -14.97
C HIS A 134 -3.39 -3.72 -13.71
N VAL A 135 -3.92 -4.05 -12.53
CA VAL A 135 -3.25 -3.83 -11.24
C VAL A 135 -1.92 -4.59 -11.17
N GLU A 136 -1.90 -5.84 -11.59
CA GLU A 136 -0.70 -6.68 -11.58
C GLU A 136 0.38 -6.20 -12.56
N LYS A 137 -0.03 -5.59 -13.66
CA LYS A 137 0.90 -4.97 -14.62
C LYS A 137 1.44 -3.63 -14.13
N LYS A 138 0.59 -2.83 -13.46
CA LYS A 138 0.92 -1.47 -13.07
C LYS A 138 1.68 -1.40 -11.76
N TYR A 139 1.35 -2.27 -10.81
CA TYR A 139 1.93 -2.25 -9.47
C TYR A 139 2.72 -3.54 -9.18
N ARG A 140 3.63 -3.45 -8.22
CA ARG A 140 4.46 -4.60 -7.81
C ARG A 140 3.70 -5.52 -6.85
N THR A 141 2.77 -6.29 -7.39
CA THR A 141 1.95 -7.24 -6.64
C THR A 141 2.52 -8.64 -6.68
N LEU A 142 2.22 -9.44 -5.67
CA LEU A 142 2.31 -10.89 -5.73
C LEU A 142 1.11 -11.39 -6.52
N THR A 143 1.37 -12.03 -7.68
CA THR A 143 0.34 -12.38 -8.66
C THR A 143 -0.26 -13.78 -8.45
N SER A 144 0.17 -14.51 -7.42
CA SER A 144 -0.40 -15.80 -7.04
C SER A 144 -1.66 -15.64 -6.17
N ARG A 145 -2.41 -16.73 -6.00
CA ARG A 145 -3.54 -16.81 -5.06
C ARG A 145 -3.14 -16.32 -3.67
N ASP A 146 -1.99 -16.76 -3.17
CA ASP A 146 -1.50 -16.47 -1.82
C ASP A 146 -1.15 -14.98 -1.63
N GLY A 147 -0.94 -14.25 -2.71
CA GLY A 147 -0.72 -12.80 -2.70
C GLY A 147 -2.00 -11.98 -2.83
N ARG A 148 -3.20 -12.59 -2.98
CA ARG A 148 -4.45 -11.85 -3.15
C ARG A 148 -5.43 -12.13 -2.03
N VAL A 149 -5.97 -11.06 -1.46
CA VAL A 149 -7.12 -11.09 -0.56
C VAL A 149 -8.20 -10.15 -1.07
N ILE A 150 -9.43 -10.40 -0.69
CA ILE A 150 -10.57 -9.55 -1.05
C ILE A 150 -11.40 -9.26 0.18
N GLY A 151 -12.02 -8.09 0.24
CA GLY A 151 -12.96 -7.76 1.29
C GLY A 151 -13.97 -6.73 0.81
N GLY A 152 -15.01 -6.53 1.58
CA GLY A 152 -16.01 -5.53 1.23
C GLY A 152 -17.10 -5.38 2.26
N LEU A 153 -17.81 -4.25 2.16
CA LEU A 153 -18.92 -3.90 3.03
C LEU A 153 -20.25 -4.07 2.29
N SER A 154 -21.23 -4.71 2.92
CA SER A 154 -22.60 -4.84 2.39
C SER A 154 -22.61 -5.42 0.97
N MET A 155 -23.01 -4.66 -0.06
CA MET A 155 -22.90 -5.05 -1.48
C MET A 155 -21.49 -5.56 -1.82
N GLY A 156 -20.44 -4.89 -1.32
CA GLY A 156 -19.05 -5.32 -1.49
C GLY A 156 -18.73 -6.62 -0.74
N GLY A 157 -19.34 -6.84 0.43
CA GLY A 157 -19.25 -8.09 1.16
C GLY A 157 -19.88 -9.24 0.37
N TYR A 158 -21.03 -9.01 -0.24
CA TYR A 158 -21.66 -9.97 -1.16
C TYR A 158 -20.75 -10.29 -2.36
N GLY A 159 -20.20 -9.25 -3.00
CA GLY A 159 -19.27 -9.43 -4.13
C GLY A 159 -18.03 -10.24 -3.74
N ALA A 160 -17.43 -9.92 -2.59
CA ALA A 160 -16.27 -10.64 -2.08
C ALA A 160 -16.60 -12.12 -1.80
N LEU A 161 -17.74 -12.41 -1.13
CA LEU A 161 -18.20 -13.78 -0.89
C LEU A 161 -18.41 -14.54 -2.19
N ARG A 162 -19.14 -13.92 -3.12
CA ARG A 162 -19.41 -14.51 -4.43
C ARG A 162 -18.11 -14.87 -5.16
N TYR A 163 -17.15 -13.97 -5.17
CA TYR A 163 -15.89 -14.18 -5.90
C TYR A 163 -15.06 -15.31 -5.30
N VAL A 164 -14.93 -15.40 -3.98
CA VAL A 164 -14.15 -16.48 -3.37
C VAL A 164 -14.83 -17.84 -3.48
N LEU A 165 -16.15 -17.91 -3.53
CA LEU A 165 -16.88 -19.14 -3.75
C LEU A 165 -16.85 -19.60 -5.22
N LYS A 166 -16.93 -18.67 -6.16
CA LYS A 166 -16.94 -18.97 -7.59
C LYS A 166 -15.54 -19.21 -8.16
N TYR A 167 -14.52 -18.53 -7.61
CA TYR A 167 -13.13 -18.55 -8.06
C TYR A 167 -12.17 -18.81 -6.88
N PRO A 168 -12.25 -19.95 -6.21
CA PRO A 168 -11.46 -20.24 -5.01
C PRO A 168 -9.95 -20.24 -5.26
N GLU A 169 -9.54 -20.39 -6.52
CA GLU A 169 -8.14 -20.34 -6.93
C GLU A 169 -7.58 -18.90 -7.06
N LYS A 170 -8.43 -17.85 -6.94
CA LYS A 170 -8.02 -16.46 -7.14
C LYS A 170 -7.57 -15.76 -5.87
N PHE A 171 -8.14 -16.12 -4.73
CA PHE A 171 -7.93 -15.43 -3.46
C PHE A 171 -7.57 -16.38 -2.33
N GLN A 172 -6.65 -15.95 -1.47
CA GLN A 172 -6.27 -16.71 -0.27
C GLN A 172 -7.34 -16.60 0.83
N ALA A 173 -7.89 -15.39 1.00
CA ALA A 173 -8.86 -15.08 2.06
C ALA A 173 -9.85 -14.00 1.64
N ALA A 174 -10.98 -13.96 2.35
CA ALA A 174 -11.97 -12.90 2.22
C ALA A 174 -12.36 -12.32 3.58
N ALA A 175 -12.63 -11.00 3.62
CA ALA A 175 -13.21 -10.29 4.75
C ALA A 175 -14.59 -9.76 4.36
N LEU A 176 -15.63 -10.21 5.07
CA LEU A 176 -17.02 -9.90 4.76
C LEU A 176 -17.60 -9.05 5.88
N LEU A 177 -17.99 -7.82 5.55
CA LEU A 177 -18.60 -6.87 6.48
C LEU A 177 -20.05 -6.57 6.02
N SER A 178 -20.95 -6.45 6.99
CA SER A 178 -22.39 -6.19 6.76
C SER A 178 -22.84 -4.94 7.49
#